data_b9e50482cdf7fd10ea6a591d5793baf8
#
_entry.id   b9e50482cdf7fd10ea6a591d5793baf8
#
_cell.length_a   1.000
_cell.length_b   1.000
_cell.length_c   1.000
_cell.angle_alpha   90.00
_cell.angle_beta   90.00
_cell.angle_gamma   90.00
#
_symmetry.space_group_name_H-M   'P 1'
#
loop_
_entity.id
_entity.type
_entity.pdbx_description
1 polymer ?
#
loop_
_entity_poly.entity_id
_entity_poly.type
_entity_poly.pdbx_seq_one_letter_code
_entity_poly.pdbx_strand_id
1 'polypeptide(L)'
;DLFGGSELADTFAKIDTLMRTSEEEEFKNILRSVQGRTVSNYKNFIKILEENNLAVKYKWVASIADKSVVSTTVPKERVSQIYELLTRNEELASEEIEYTGVFLASSVENGKWSLKADDVDKTINGESDNFNLLSGVTIERKRYRIRCQETQLQNVATLKTENKIMLISVDEI
;
A
#
# COMPACT_ATOMS: atom_id res chain seq x y z
N ASP A 1 -1.53 32.41 -21.02
CA ASP A 1 -1.82 31.85 -19.69
C ASP A 1 -0.58 31.10 -19.18
N LEU A 2 0.24 31.78 -18.35
CA LEU A 2 1.58 31.31 -17.95
C LEU A 2 1.57 30.19 -16.92
N PHE A 3 0.41 29.73 -16.45
CA PHE A 3 0.30 28.78 -15.35
C PHE A 3 -0.84 27.77 -15.51
N GLY A 4 -1.10 27.22 -16.68
CA GLY A 4 -1.94 26.00 -16.79
C GLY A 4 -3.24 26.01 -15.96
N GLY A 5 -3.96 27.13 -15.94
CA GLY A 5 -5.15 27.28 -15.10
C GLY A 5 -6.21 26.18 -15.33
N SER A 6 -6.23 25.60 -16.53
CA SER A 6 -7.09 24.45 -16.84
C SER A 6 -6.60 23.15 -16.17
N GLU A 7 -5.29 22.87 -16.17
CA GLU A 7 -4.72 21.63 -15.60
C GLU A 7 -4.89 21.58 -14.08
N LEU A 8 -4.70 22.72 -13.41
CA LEU A 8 -4.92 22.82 -11.97
C LEU A 8 -6.41 22.66 -11.62
N ALA A 9 -7.31 23.30 -12.37
CA ALA A 9 -8.75 23.17 -12.19
C ALA A 9 -9.22 21.72 -12.41
N ASP A 10 -8.70 21.03 -13.44
CA ASP A 10 -8.98 19.62 -13.69
C ASP A 10 -8.50 18.71 -12.55
N THR A 11 -7.32 19.00 -12.00
CA THR A 11 -6.78 18.26 -10.87
C THR A 11 -7.65 18.43 -9.62
N PHE A 12 -8.08 19.66 -9.32
CA PHE A 12 -8.99 19.92 -8.20
C PHE A 12 -10.36 19.26 -8.42
N ALA A 13 -10.89 19.29 -9.64
CA ALA A 13 -12.15 18.62 -9.97
C ALA A 13 -12.06 17.10 -9.73
N LYS A 14 -10.97 16.46 -10.15
CA LYS A 14 -10.72 15.03 -9.88
C LYS A 14 -10.63 14.73 -8.39
N ILE A 15 -9.91 15.55 -7.63
CA ILE A 15 -9.82 15.39 -6.17
C ILE A 15 -11.20 15.57 -5.53
N ASP A 16 -11.96 16.57 -5.94
CA ASP A 16 -13.33 16.80 -5.42
C ASP A 16 -14.24 15.60 -5.72
N THR A 17 -14.15 15.02 -6.91
CA THR A 17 -14.89 13.81 -7.25
C THR A 17 -14.45 12.62 -6.40
N LEU A 18 -13.15 12.40 -6.21
CA LEU A 18 -12.64 11.35 -5.32
C LEU A 18 -13.15 11.48 -3.88
N MET A 19 -13.32 12.70 -3.41
CA MET A 19 -13.85 12.96 -2.05
C MET A 19 -15.35 12.67 -1.93
N ARG A 20 -16.11 12.82 -3.02
CA ARG A 20 -17.58 12.74 -2.99
C ARG A 20 -18.16 11.44 -3.52
N THR A 21 -17.54 10.84 -4.55
CA THR A 21 -18.12 9.67 -5.21
C THR A 21 -18.23 8.48 -4.26
N SER A 22 -19.42 7.87 -4.21
CA SER A 22 -19.66 6.62 -3.49
C SER A 22 -19.43 5.38 -4.36
N GLU A 23 -19.32 5.57 -5.67
CA GLU A 23 -19.13 4.50 -6.64
C GLU A 23 -17.67 4.06 -6.67
N GLU A 24 -17.40 2.82 -6.24
CA GLU A 24 -16.04 2.29 -6.11
C GLU A 24 -15.29 2.27 -7.46
N GLU A 25 -15.95 1.88 -8.55
CA GLU A 25 -15.31 1.82 -9.86
C GLU A 25 -14.99 3.21 -10.41
N GLU A 26 -15.86 4.20 -10.18
CA GLU A 26 -15.58 5.59 -10.53
C GLU A 26 -14.36 6.09 -9.74
N PHE A 27 -14.32 5.84 -8.44
CA PHE A 27 -13.19 6.19 -7.58
C PHE A 27 -11.87 5.60 -8.10
N LYS A 28 -11.85 4.30 -8.41
CA LYS A 28 -10.68 3.61 -8.95
C LYS A 28 -10.23 4.21 -10.29
N ASN A 29 -11.17 4.46 -11.19
CA ASN A 29 -10.87 5.01 -12.52
C ASN A 29 -10.26 6.40 -12.43
N ILE A 30 -10.81 7.29 -11.60
CA ILE A 30 -10.25 8.62 -11.38
C ILE A 30 -8.86 8.52 -10.75
N LEU A 31 -8.69 7.68 -9.72
CA LEU A 31 -7.40 7.52 -9.04
C LEU A 31 -6.30 7.03 -9.99
N ARG A 32 -6.63 6.11 -10.92
CA ARG A 32 -5.73 5.61 -11.95
C ARG A 32 -5.40 6.65 -13.02
N SER A 33 -6.28 7.63 -13.24
CA SER A 33 -6.08 8.72 -14.20
C SER A 33 -5.16 9.82 -13.72
N VAL A 34 -4.79 9.84 -12.45
CA VAL A 34 -3.86 10.83 -11.86
C VAL A 34 -2.46 10.27 -11.69
N GLN A 35 -1.47 11.15 -11.69
CA GLN A 35 -0.06 10.74 -11.55
C GLN A 35 0.22 10.13 -10.18
N GLY A 36 1.13 9.16 -10.13
CA GLY A 36 1.45 8.40 -8.92
C GLY A 36 1.88 9.24 -7.71
N ARG A 37 2.56 10.38 -7.93
CA ARG A 37 2.90 11.33 -6.85
C ARG A 37 1.65 11.98 -6.23
N THR A 38 0.68 12.34 -7.06
CA THR A 38 -0.61 12.90 -6.61
C THR A 38 -1.38 11.86 -5.80
N VAL A 39 -1.42 10.60 -6.26
CA VAL A 39 -2.04 9.48 -5.53
C VAL A 39 -1.39 9.29 -4.16
N SER A 40 -0.06 9.33 -4.08
CA SER A 40 0.66 9.16 -2.81
C SER A 40 0.35 10.31 -1.82
N ASN A 41 0.32 11.54 -2.30
CA ASN A 41 -0.02 12.71 -1.48
C ASN A 41 -1.50 12.67 -1.03
N TYR A 42 -2.41 12.26 -1.92
CA TYR A 42 -3.83 12.07 -1.58
C TYR A 42 -4.00 10.99 -0.51
N LYS A 43 -3.33 9.84 -0.66
CA LYS A 43 -3.35 8.77 0.35
C LYS A 43 -2.85 9.26 1.71
N ASN A 44 -1.74 10.00 1.73
CA ASN A 44 -1.19 10.56 2.97
C ASN A 44 -2.16 11.58 3.62
N PHE A 45 -2.80 12.41 2.81
CA PHE A 45 -3.80 13.36 3.30
C PHE A 45 -4.99 12.64 3.95
N ILE A 46 -5.57 11.64 3.27
CA ILE A 46 -6.67 10.84 3.81
C ILE A 46 -6.25 10.10 5.08
N LYS A 47 -5.03 9.54 5.11
CA LYS A 47 -4.48 8.89 6.30
C LYS A 47 -4.44 9.84 7.51
N ILE A 48 -3.96 11.07 7.32
CA ILE A 48 -3.91 12.07 8.40
C ILE A 48 -5.33 12.39 8.92
N LEU A 49 -6.31 12.53 8.03
CA LEU A 49 -7.70 12.77 8.43
C LEU A 49 -8.27 11.60 9.24
N GLU A 50 -8.02 10.37 8.79
CA GLU A 50 -8.49 9.14 9.45
C GLU A 50 -7.86 8.97 10.83
N GLU A 51 -6.52 9.05 10.94
CA GLU A 51 -5.79 8.89 12.20
C GLU A 51 -6.19 9.93 13.26
N ASN A 52 -6.63 11.10 12.84
CA ASN A 52 -7.07 12.17 13.74
C ASN A 52 -8.60 12.27 13.85
N ASN A 53 -9.35 11.33 13.25
CA ASN A 53 -10.81 11.30 13.27
C ASN A 53 -11.44 12.62 12.81
N LEU A 54 -10.96 13.19 11.71
CA LEU A 54 -11.34 14.50 11.20
C LEU A 54 -12.31 14.41 10.02
N ALA A 55 -13.28 15.31 9.99
CA ALA A 55 -14.03 15.68 8.80
C ALA A 55 -13.30 16.83 8.09
N VAL A 56 -13.53 17.01 6.79
CA VAL A 56 -12.94 18.11 6.03
C VAL A 56 -14.03 18.91 5.32
N LYS A 57 -13.87 20.23 5.33
CA LYS A 57 -14.70 21.15 4.56
C LYS A 57 -13.78 22.09 3.79
N TYR A 58 -13.99 22.18 2.49
CA TYR A 58 -13.20 23.05 1.63
C TYR A 58 -14.07 23.76 0.58
N LYS A 59 -13.53 24.82 0.05
CA LYS A 59 -14.09 25.56 -1.09
C LYS A 59 -13.00 25.84 -2.09
N TRP A 60 -13.32 25.75 -3.35
CA TRP A 60 -12.42 26.14 -4.43
C TRP A 60 -13.18 26.81 -5.58
N VAL A 61 -12.48 27.62 -6.35
CA VAL A 61 -13.05 28.31 -7.52
C VAL A 61 -12.82 27.42 -8.73
N ALA A 62 -13.89 26.84 -9.27
CA ALA A 62 -13.82 25.93 -10.40
C ALA A 62 -13.56 26.67 -11.74
N SER A 63 -14.01 27.93 -11.86
CA SER A 63 -13.76 28.76 -13.03
C SER A 63 -13.65 30.23 -12.60
N ILE A 64 -12.57 30.88 -13.00
CA ILE A 64 -12.39 32.32 -12.77
C ILE A 64 -13.38 33.13 -13.65
N ALA A 65 -13.65 32.65 -14.86
CA ALA A 65 -14.55 33.32 -15.81
C ALA A 65 -16.00 33.35 -15.31
N ASP A 66 -16.48 32.20 -14.78
CA ASP A 66 -17.87 32.06 -14.35
C ASP A 66 -18.04 32.31 -12.83
N LYS A 67 -16.94 32.59 -12.12
CA LYS A 67 -16.93 32.75 -10.65
C LYS A 67 -17.62 31.58 -9.90
N SER A 68 -17.62 30.40 -10.51
CA SER A 68 -18.23 29.23 -9.92
C SER A 68 -17.41 28.74 -8.73
N VAL A 69 -18.07 28.61 -7.58
CA VAL A 69 -17.45 28.14 -6.34
C VAL A 69 -18.02 26.77 -5.99
N VAL A 70 -17.15 25.79 -5.90
CA VAL A 70 -17.49 24.46 -5.38
C VAL A 70 -17.22 24.45 -3.88
N SER A 71 -18.21 24.02 -3.11
CA SER A 71 -18.08 23.82 -1.65
C SER A 71 -18.40 22.39 -1.30
N THR A 72 -17.45 21.69 -0.74
CA THR A 72 -17.58 20.27 -0.40
C THR A 72 -17.37 20.07 1.10
N THR A 73 -18.22 19.23 1.69
CA THR A 73 -18.06 18.77 3.06
C THR A 73 -17.97 17.23 3.02
N VAL A 74 -16.90 16.70 3.57
CA VAL A 74 -16.62 15.27 3.65
C VAL A 74 -16.68 14.85 5.12
N PRO A 75 -17.70 14.10 5.53
CA PRO A 75 -17.82 13.64 6.91
C PRO A 75 -16.77 12.56 7.21
N LYS A 76 -16.51 12.29 8.48
CA LYS A 76 -15.53 11.29 8.94
C LYS A 76 -15.80 9.90 8.35
N GLU A 77 -17.05 9.50 8.33
CA GLU A 77 -17.48 8.19 7.80
C GLU A 77 -17.06 8.03 6.34
N ARG A 78 -17.11 9.12 5.58
CA ARG A 78 -16.62 9.11 4.19
C ARG A 78 -15.11 9.07 4.12
N VAL A 79 -14.41 9.74 5.01
CA VAL A 79 -12.94 9.66 5.12
C VAL A 79 -12.51 8.22 5.39
N SER A 80 -13.17 7.53 6.34
CA SER A 80 -12.89 6.11 6.66
C SER A 80 -13.12 5.20 5.47
N GLN A 81 -14.22 5.37 4.73
CA GLN A 81 -14.48 4.60 3.51
C GLN A 81 -13.40 4.80 2.43
N ILE A 82 -12.98 6.04 2.22
CA ILE A 82 -11.90 6.35 1.27
C ILE A 82 -10.59 5.70 1.72
N TYR A 83 -10.27 5.79 3.01
CA TYR A 83 -9.07 5.18 3.57
C TYR A 83 -9.05 3.67 3.38
N GLU A 84 -10.17 3.00 3.65
CA GLU A 84 -10.33 1.58 3.42
C GLU A 84 -10.08 1.21 1.95
N LEU A 85 -10.69 1.91 0.99
CA LEU A 85 -10.47 1.69 -0.44
C LEU A 85 -9.00 1.89 -0.85
N LEU A 86 -8.33 2.90 -0.29
CA LEU A 86 -6.92 3.21 -0.60
C LEU A 86 -5.94 2.20 0.00
N THR A 87 -6.35 1.47 1.03
CA THR A 87 -5.49 0.52 1.75
C THR A 87 -5.83 -0.94 1.49
N ARG A 88 -7.01 -1.21 0.93
CA ARG A 88 -7.47 -2.58 0.64
C ARG A 88 -6.60 -3.25 -0.42
N ASN A 89 -6.09 -4.41 -0.08
CA ASN A 89 -5.37 -5.29 -0.99
C ASN A 89 -6.18 -6.56 -1.22
N GLU A 90 -6.11 -7.08 -2.44
CA GLU A 90 -6.69 -8.37 -2.82
C GLU A 90 -5.56 -9.35 -3.13
N GLU A 91 -5.76 -10.60 -2.75
CA GLU A 91 -4.86 -11.68 -3.08
C GLU A 91 -5.07 -12.10 -4.53
N LEU A 92 -4.01 -12.06 -5.32
CA LEU A 92 -4.04 -12.51 -6.71
C LEU A 92 -3.61 -13.96 -6.86
N ALA A 93 -2.61 -14.36 -6.09
CA ALA A 93 -2.04 -15.70 -6.10
C ALA A 93 -1.37 -15.98 -4.76
N SER A 94 -1.32 -17.24 -4.38
CA SER A 94 -0.62 -17.69 -3.18
C SER A 94 -0.06 -19.08 -3.43
N GLU A 95 1.22 -19.28 -3.13
CA GLU A 95 1.90 -20.57 -3.33
C GLU A 95 2.90 -20.84 -2.21
N GLU A 96 3.13 -22.12 -1.91
CA GLU A 96 4.22 -22.53 -1.04
C GLU A 96 5.49 -22.68 -1.83
N ILE A 97 6.57 -22.04 -1.37
CA ILE A 97 7.90 -22.08 -1.97
C ILE A 97 8.91 -22.51 -0.92
N GLU A 98 9.87 -23.34 -1.33
CA GLU A 98 11.00 -23.73 -0.52
C GLU A 98 12.27 -22.99 -0.97
N TYR A 99 13.01 -22.47 -0.02
CA TYR A 99 14.32 -21.88 -0.22
C TYR A 99 15.37 -22.55 0.64
N THR A 100 16.57 -22.68 0.11
CA THR A 100 17.75 -23.13 0.86
C THR A 100 18.78 -22.01 0.87
N GLY A 101 19.39 -21.73 2.03
CA GLY A 101 20.36 -20.66 2.14
C GLY A 101 20.84 -20.37 3.55
N VAL A 102 21.41 -19.19 3.73
CA VAL A 102 21.88 -18.68 5.01
C VAL A 102 21.10 -17.43 5.42
N PHE A 103 20.69 -17.35 6.68
CA PHE A 103 20.08 -16.15 7.20
C PHE A 103 21.09 -15.01 7.30
N LEU A 104 20.74 -13.84 6.75
CA LEU A 104 21.48 -12.59 6.89
C LEU A 104 20.97 -11.77 8.08
N ALA A 105 19.68 -11.91 8.39
CA ALA A 105 19.04 -11.26 9.52
C ALA A 105 17.87 -12.11 10.02
N SER A 106 17.62 -12.05 11.32
CA SER A 106 16.50 -12.71 11.98
C SER A 106 16.12 -11.93 13.24
N SER A 107 14.86 -11.58 13.40
CA SER A 107 14.35 -10.85 14.55
C SER A 107 13.17 -11.57 15.18
N VAL A 108 13.38 -12.11 16.37
CA VAL A 108 12.31 -12.72 17.17
C VAL A 108 11.34 -11.67 17.72
N GLU A 109 11.75 -10.42 17.80
CA GLU A 109 10.94 -9.33 18.35
C GLU A 109 9.81 -8.90 17.39
N ASN A 110 10.08 -8.85 16.09
CA ASN A 110 9.13 -8.35 15.08
C ASN A 110 8.84 -9.34 13.95
N GLY A 111 9.38 -10.57 14.05
CA GLY A 111 9.15 -11.63 13.08
C GLY A 111 9.82 -11.43 11.71
N LYS A 112 10.62 -10.38 11.52
CA LYS A 112 11.27 -10.10 10.24
C LYS A 112 12.54 -10.92 10.06
N TRP A 113 12.75 -11.38 8.83
CA TRP A 113 13.94 -12.15 8.48
C TRP A 113 14.42 -11.82 7.05
N SER A 114 15.67 -12.18 6.80
CA SER A 114 16.34 -12.04 5.51
C SER A 114 17.22 -13.26 5.27
N LEU A 115 17.09 -13.90 4.10
CA LEU A 115 17.84 -15.09 3.70
C LEU A 115 18.57 -14.82 2.39
N LYS A 116 19.86 -15.15 2.32
CA LYS A 116 20.58 -15.29 1.07
C LYS A 116 20.33 -16.69 0.54
N ALA A 117 19.44 -16.80 -0.46
CA ALA A 117 19.11 -18.09 -1.07
C ALA A 117 20.22 -18.54 -2.02
N ASP A 118 20.44 -19.86 -2.06
CA ASP A 118 21.50 -20.46 -2.88
C ASP A 118 21.17 -20.46 -4.36
N ASP A 119 19.90 -20.69 -4.70
CA ASP A 119 19.43 -20.90 -6.07
C ASP A 119 19.03 -19.59 -6.78
N VAL A 120 18.95 -18.51 -6.04
CA VAL A 120 18.55 -17.19 -6.56
C VAL A 120 19.62 -16.19 -6.15
N ASP A 121 20.23 -15.49 -7.10
CA ASP A 121 21.18 -14.42 -6.78
C ASP A 121 20.45 -13.19 -6.17
N LYS A 122 19.61 -13.46 -5.17
CA LYS A 122 18.79 -12.46 -4.50
C LYS A 122 18.70 -12.77 -3.01
N THR A 123 18.58 -11.71 -2.24
CA THR A 123 18.16 -11.79 -0.84
C THR A 123 16.65 -11.85 -0.77
N ILE A 124 16.14 -12.89 -0.13
CA ILE A 124 14.72 -13.06 0.16
C ILE A 124 14.43 -12.42 1.52
N ASN A 125 13.45 -11.56 1.57
CA ASN A 125 12.99 -10.92 2.81
C ASN A 125 11.56 -11.34 3.10
N GLY A 126 11.26 -11.61 4.35
CA GLY A 126 9.93 -12.02 4.75
C GLY A 126 9.64 -11.78 6.21
N GLU A 127 8.47 -12.25 6.61
CA GLU A 127 7.95 -12.14 7.98
C GLU A 127 7.53 -13.51 8.50
N SER A 128 7.35 -13.63 9.81
CA SER A 128 6.83 -14.80 10.48
C SER A 128 5.85 -14.38 11.56
N ASP A 129 4.66 -14.97 11.55
CA ASP A 129 3.70 -14.81 12.64
C ASP A 129 4.06 -15.70 13.84
N ASN A 130 4.81 -16.77 13.58
CA ASN A 130 5.36 -17.63 14.64
C ASN A 130 6.84 -17.27 14.90
N PHE A 131 7.07 -16.34 15.80
CA PHE A 131 8.42 -15.84 16.13
C PHE A 131 9.36 -16.93 16.67
N ASN A 132 8.82 -18.04 17.21
CA ASN A 132 9.63 -19.16 17.67
C ASN A 132 10.41 -19.84 16.53
N LEU A 133 9.93 -19.76 15.29
CA LEU A 133 10.65 -20.29 14.13
C LEU A 133 11.99 -19.59 13.90
N LEU A 134 12.12 -18.37 14.36
CA LEU A 134 13.32 -17.55 14.23
C LEU A 134 14.24 -17.69 15.46
N SER A 135 13.76 -18.33 16.53
CA SER A 135 14.55 -18.57 17.73
C SER A 135 15.63 -19.63 17.48
N GLY A 136 16.87 -19.30 17.78
CA GLY A 136 18.01 -20.21 17.56
C GLY A 136 18.60 -20.21 16.16
N VAL A 137 18.04 -19.44 15.24
CA VAL A 137 18.65 -19.22 13.91
C VAL A 137 20.03 -18.57 14.07
N THR A 138 21.04 -19.19 13.47
CA THR A 138 22.41 -18.66 13.48
C THR A 138 22.70 -17.94 12.18
N ILE A 139 22.93 -16.64 12.27
CA ILE A 139 23.15 -15.75 11.12
C ILE A 139 24.53 -16.04 10.50
N GLU A 140 24.59 -16.10 9.14
CA GLU A 140 25.80 -16.21 8.31
C GLU A 140 26.69 -17.44 8.54
N ARG A 141 26.29 -18.40 9.40
CA ARG A 141 27.13 -19.53 9.76
C ARG A 141 26.53 -20.89 9.42
N LYS A 142 25.21 -21.01 9.49
CA LYS A 142 24.50 -22.27 9.25
C LYS A 142 23.59 -22.13 8.05
N ARG A 143 23.37 -23.25 7.39
CA ARG A 143 22.44 -23.32 6.26
C ARG A 143 21.11 -23.85 6.75
N TYR A 144 20.06 -23.33 6.13
CA TYR A 144 18.69 -23.68 6.46
C TYR A 144 17.88 -23.95 5.19
N ARG A 145 16.96 -24.87 5.33
CA ARG A 145 15.85 -25.04 4.41
C ARG A 145 14.63 -24.39 5.03
N ILE A 146 14.01 -23.47 4.32
CA ILE A 146 12.81 -22.79 4.78
C ILE A 146 11.66 -23.03 3.82
N ARG A 147 10.46 -23.21 4.36
CA ARG A 147 9.22 -23.17 3.57
C ARG A 147 8.49 -21.88 3.88
N CYS A 148 8.01 -21.25 2.82
CA CYS A 148 7.33 -19.97 2.88
C CYS A 148 6.03 -20.01 2.09
N GLN A 149 5.03 -19.27 2.56
CA GLN A 149 3.88 -18.88 1.76
C GLN A 149 4.22 -17.57 1.06
N GLU A 150 4.36 -17.60 -0.25
CA GLU A 150 4.47 -16.38 -1.06
C GLU A 150 3.09 -15.99 -1.56
N THR A 151 2.65 -14.78 -1.21
CA THR A 151 1.35 -14.24 -1.59
C THR A 151 1.54 -12.97 -2.38
N GLN A 152 1.03 -12.96 -3.61
CA GLN A 152 0.97 -11.76 -4.42
C GLN A 152 -0.29 -10.97 -4.08
N LEU A 153 -0.11 -9.77 -3.57
CA LEU A 153 -1.17 -8.85 -3.22
C LEU A 153 -1.25 -7.72 -4.24
N GLN A 154 -2.47 -7.31 -4.58
CA GLN A 154 -2.69 -6.13 -5.41
C GLN A 154 -3.56 -5.14 -4.66
N ASN A 155 -3.08 -3.89 -4.58
CA ASN A 155 -3.91 -2.81 -4.06
C ASN A 155 -5.07 -2.52 -5.02
N VAL A 156 -6.28 -2.59 -4.52
CA VAL A 156 -7.53 -2.49 -5.31
C VAL A 156 -7.65 -1.16 -6.06
N ALA A 157 -7.21 -0.08 -5.44
CA ALA A 157 -7.36 1.25 -6.00
C ALA A 157 -6.23 1.62 -6.98
N THR A 158 -4.98 1.28 -6.63
CA THR A 158 -3.78 1.72 -7.38
C THR A 158 -3.25 0.67 -8.35
N LEU A 159 -3.74 -0.58 -8.27
CA LEU A 159 -3.24 -1.75 -8.99
C LEU A 159 -1.75 -2.07 -8.75
N LYS A 160 -1.14 -1.46 -7.77
CA LYS A 160 0.23 -1.80 -7.38
C LYS A 160 0.24 -3.19 -6.77
N THR A 161 1.17 -4.02 -7.24
CA THR A 161 1.40 -5.35 -6.69
C THR A 161 2.57 -5.35 -5.73
N GLU A 162 2.49 -6.18 -4.71
CA GLU A 162 3.57 -6.49 -3.78
C GLU A 162 3.55 -7.97 -3.45
N ASN A 163 4.72 -8.56 -3.21
CA ASN A 163 4.83 -9.93 -2.74
C ASN A 163 5.05 -9.93 -1.23
N LYS A 164 4.21 -10.65 -0.52
CA LYS A 164 4.36 -10.93 0.90
C LYS A 164 4.87 -12.36 1.07
N ILE A 165 5.95 -12.52 1.82
CA ILE A 165 6.55 -13.84 2.08
C ILE A 165 6.45 -14.14 3.57
N MET A 166 5.67 -15.19 3.90
CA MET A 166 5.43 -15.63 5.27
C MET A 166 6.14 -16.95 5.52
N LEU A 167 6.95 -17.00 6.57
CA LEU A 167 7.69 -18.18 6.96
C LEU A 167 6.77 -19.23 7.59
N ILE A 168 6.81 -20.46 7.08
CA ILE A 168 6.03 -21.60 7.56
C ILE A 168 6.90 -22.53 8.42
N SER A 169 8.09 -22.87 7.94
CA SER A 169 9.02 -23.72 8.68
C SER A 169 10.49 -23.37 8.41
N VAL A 170 11.34 -23.76 9.35
CA VAL A 170 12.81 -23.60 9.28
C VAL A 170 13.45 -24.90 9.76
N ASP A 171 14.27 -25.48 8.91
CA ASP A 171 15.03 -26.71 9.19
C ASP A 171 16.52 -26.44 8.95
N GLU A 172 17.38 -26.72 9.94
CA GLU A 172 18.84 -26.66 9.79
C GLU A 172 19.34 -27.86 8.96
N ILE A 173 20.25 -27.63 7.99
CA ILE A 173 20.79 -28.64 7.10
C ILE A 173 22.32 -28.65 7.07
#